data_eb9f34bb9b46299e8edf24f32bf39069
#
_entry.id   eb9f34bb9b46299e8edf24f32bf39069
#
_cell.length_a   1.000
_cell.length_b   1.000
_cell.length_c   1.000
_cell.angle_alpha   90.00
_cell.angle_beta   90.00
_cell.angle_gamma   90.00
#
_symmetry.space_group_name_H-M   'P 1'
#
loop_
_entity.id
_entity.type
_entity.pdbx_description
1 polymer ?
#
loop_
_entity_poly.entity_id
_entity_poly.type
_entity_poly.pdbx_seq_one_letter_code
_entity_poly.pdbx_strand_id
1 'polypeptide(L)'
;MVMRAIDRAVKDLLSTETGGGGGATMPVEKLARTQALFLFQIIRLLDGDVTLRAQGERDIRLLEVWLNDLCKVRENLRDLGAGSGTSERNSVGRRNQHPPQWETWIFAESVRRTIIMAHSFLQLYEMMKGLGSGSSNSSEAEDDDRGVWDYTHRWTLSRHLWEAKSSFEFERAWKEKPHFIITNYAFNHFLQNGRGDDVDELAEILLSVYMGVEETKEFITAKS
;
A
#
# COMPACT_ATOMS: atom_id res chain seq x y z
N MET A 1 28.44 -11.50 -0.17
CA MET A 1 28.04 -11.67 -1.59
C MET A 1 26.64 -11.07 -1.87
N VAL A 2 25.64 -11.33 -1.04
CA VAL A 2 24.25 -10.84 -1.18
C VAL A 2 24.16 -9.30 -1.21
N MET A 3 24.84 -8.60 -0.31
CA MET A 3 24.83 -7.13 -0.19
C MET A 3 25.26 -6.41 -1.49
N ARG A 4 26.31 -6.91 -2.15
CA ARG A 4 26.75 -6.34 -3.44
C ARG A 4 25.75 -6.58 -4.56
N ALA A 5 24.99 -7.68 -4.50
CA ALA A 5 23.93 -7.97 -5.47
C ALA A 5 22.76 -6.99 -5.30
N ILE A 6 22.35 -6.71 -4.07
CA ILE A 6 21.30 -5.73 -3.76
C ILE A 6 21.70 -4.33 -4.22
N ASP A 7 22.92 -3.88 -3.87
CA ASP A 7 23.45 -2.56 -4.30
C ASP A 7 23.47 -2.42 -5.83
N ARG A 8 23.88 -3.48 -6.53
CA ARG A 8 23.86 -3.50 -8.00
C ARG A 8 22.43 -3.44 -8.54
N ALA A 9 21.53 -4.28 -8.03
CA ALA A 9 20.14 -4.32 -8.49
C ALA A 9 19.44 -2.97 -8.28
N VAL A 10 19.69 -2.30 -7.16
CA VAL A 10 19.17 -0.93 -6.93
C VAL A 10 19.76 0.06 -7.93
N LYS A 11 21.06 0.04 -8.17
CA LYS A 11 21.70 0.92 -9.17
C LYS A 11 21.15 0.68 -10.57
N ASP A 12 20.94 -0.57 -10.96
CA ASP A 12 20.36 -0.93 -12.25
C ASP A 12 18.91 -0.42 -12.35
N LEU A 13 18.12 -0.59 -11.28
CA LEU A 13 16.74 -0.06 -11.20
C LEU A 13 16.70 1.46 -11.36
N LEU A 14 17.64 2.19 -10.72
CA LEU A 14 17.71 3.64 -10.80
C LEU A 14 18.22 4.13 -12.15
N SER A 15 19.13 3.38 -12.78
CA SER A 15 19.69 3.76 -14.09
C SER A 15 18.69 3.65 -15.23
N THR A 16 17.67 2.82 -15.10
CA THR A 16 16.60 2.72 -16.11
C THR A 16 15.76 4.00 -16.24
N GLU A 17 15.74 4.88 -15.23
CA GLU A 17 15.10 6.20 -15.34
C GLU A 17 15.85 7.16 -16.27
N THR A 18 17.17 7.10 -16.29
CA THR A 18 18.00 8.07 -17.02
C THR A 18 18.20 7.70 -18.50
N GLY A 19 17.93 6.46 -18.88
CA GLY A 19 18.16 5.92 -20.23
C GLY A 19 16.96 5.87 -21.16
N GLY A 20 15.74 6.08 -20.64
CA GLY A 20 14.52 6.04 -21.42
C GLY A 20 14.20 7.37 -22.09
N GLY A 21 14.55 7.52 -23.37
CA GLY A 21 14.12 8.68 -24.15
C GLY A 21 12.62 8.92 -24.04
N GLY A 22 12.22 10.10 -23.65
CA GLY A 22 10.95 10.83 -23.74
C GLY A 22 9.58 10.13 -23.83
N GLY A 23 9.49 8.82 -23.66
CA GLY A 23 8.23 8.07 -23.64
C GLY A 23 7.60 8.07 -22.24
N ALA A 24 6.31 8.36 -22.17
CA ALA A 24 5.58 8.28 -20.92
C ALA A 24 5.67 6.84 -20.35
N THR A 25 6.28 6.70 -19.17
CA THR A 25 6.39 5.41 -18.48
C THR A 25 5.01 4.84 -18.23
N MET A 26 4.79 3.59 -18.63
CA MET A 26 3.49 2.92 -18.48
C MET A 26 3.11 2.78 -17.00
N PRO A 27 1.82 2.91 -16.64
CA PRO A 27 1.37 2.77 -15.24
C PRO A 27 1.83 1.47 -14.57
N VAL A 28 1.88 0.36 -15.32
CA VAL A 28 2.36 -0.93 -14.83
C VAL A 28 3.84 -0.90 -14.50
N GLU A 29 4.66 -0.23 -15.32
CA GLU A 29 6.10 -0.06 -15.05
C GLU A 29 6.34 0.80 -13.81
N LYS A 30 5.53 1.87 -13.65
CA LYS A 30 5.59 2.70 -12.44
C LYS A 30 5.29 1.87 -11.19
N LEU A 31 4.27 1.03 -11.24
CA LEU A 31 3.94 0.13 -10.13
C LEU A 31 5.09 -0.84 -9.86
N ALA A 32 5.57 -1.54 -10.89
CA ALA A 32 6.60 -2.57 -10.76
C ALA A 32 7.92 -2.00 -10.18
N ARG A 33 8.39 -0.86 -10.68
CA ARG A 33 9.62 -0.23 -10.17
C ARG A 33 9.46 0.29 -8.73
N THR A 34 8.29 0.84 -8.39
CA THR A 34 8.03 1.29 -7.01
C THR A 34 8.00 0.12 -6.05
N GLN A 35 7.37 -1.00 -6.43
CA GLN A 35 7.39 -2.23 -5.63
C GLN A 35 8.80 -2.78 -5.46
N ALA A 36 9.60 -2.81 -6.53
CA ALA A 36 10.99 -3.26 -6.46
C ALA A 36 11.83 -2.39 -5.52
N LEU A 37 11.74 -1.06 -5.65
CA LEU A 37 12.45 -0.15 -4.75
C LEU A 37 11.99 -0.32 -3.30
N PHE A 38 10.69 -0.45 -3.08
CA PHE A 38 10.12 -0.67 -1.74
C PHE A 38 10.66 -1.95 -1.10
N LEU A 39 10.70 -3.07 -1.82
CA LEU A 39 11.29 -4.32 -1.32
C LEU A 39 12.78 -4.18 -0.99
N PHE A 40 13.54 -3.49 -1.84
CA PHE A 40 14.94 -3.20 -1.54
C PHE A 40 15.09 -2.30 -0.31
N GLN A 41 14.18 -1.36 -0.09
CA GLN A 41 14.20 -0.52 1.11
C GLN A 41 13.95 -1.32 2.39
N ILE A 42 12.98 -2.23 2.39
CA ILE A 42 12.73 -3.12 3.53
C ILE A 42 14.03 -3.87 3.89
N ILE A 43 14.68 -4.48 2.90
CA ILE A 43 15.92 -5.23 3.14
C ILE A 43 17.02 -4.32 3.69
N ARG A 44 17.30 -3.19 3.02
CA ARG A 44 18.40 -2.30 3.39
C ARG A 44 18.23 -1.62 4.74
N LEU A 45 17.01 -1.26 5.09
CA LEU A 45 16.72 -0.54 6.34
C LEU A 45 16.66 -1.47 7.55
N LEU A 46 16.29 -2.76 7.36
CA LEU A 46 16.08 -3.70 8.46
C LEU A 46 17.18 -4.76 8.61
N ASP A 47 18.06 -4.96 7.62
CA ASP A 47 19.10 -6.02 7.64
C ASP A 47 20.19 -5.82 8.73
N GLY A 48 20.34 -4.62 9.24
CA GLY A 48 21.33 -4.30 10.28
C GLY A 48 22.69 -3.85 9.76
N ASP A 49 23.00 -3.96 8.46
CA ASP A 49 24.22 -3.42 7.87
C ASP A 49 24.16 -1.88 7.82
N VAL A 50 25.12 -1.23 8.48
CA VAL A 50 25.17 0.23 8.61
C VAL A 50 25.31 0.92 7.24
N THR A 51 26.07 0.33 6.34
CA THR A 51 26.32 0.92 5.00
C THR A 51 25.05 0.83 4.14
N LEU A 52 24.38 -0.32 4.15
CA LEU A 52 23.12 -0.50 3.43
C LEU A 52 22.02 0.38 4.00
N ARG A 53 21.94 0.49 5.33
CA ARG A 53 20.98 1.38 5.98
C ARG A 53 21.20 2.82 5.56
N ALA A 54 22.43 3.33 5.60
CA ALA A 54 22.74 4.68 5.18
C ALA A 54 22.42 4.95 3.70
N GLN A 55 22.55 3.93 2.83
CA GLN A 55 22.11 4.02 1.44
C GLN A 55 20.58 4.01 1.34
N GLY A 56 19.92 3.11 2.07
CA GLY A 56 18.47 3.03 2.14
C GLY A 56 17.85 4.36 2.59
N GLU A 57 18.37 4.96 3.65
CA GLU A 57 17.89 6.25 4.16
C GLU A 57 18.00 7.39 3.14
N ARG A 58 19.06 7.42 2.34
CA ARG A 58 19.18 8.41 1.25
C ARG A 58 18.13 8.22 0.15
N ASP A 59 17.77 6.97 -0.10
CA ASP A 59 16.82 6.64 -1.17
C ASP A 59 15.35 6.67 -0.71
N ILE A 60 15.06 6.94 0.57
CA ILE A 60 13.67 7.11 1.08
C ILE A 60 12.96 8.22 0.28
N ARG A 61 13.61 9.37 0.08
CA ARG A 61 13.04 10.49 -0.69
C ARG A 61 12.63 10.07 -2.11
N LEU A 62 13.41 9.22 -2.75
CA LEU A 62 13.09 8.73 -4.09
C LEU A 62 11.87 7.81 -4.06
N LEU A 63 11.77 6.92 -3.05
CA LEU A 63 10.58 6.09 -2.86
C LEU A 63 9.34 6.95 -2.66
N GLU A 64 9.42 8.01 -1.86
CA GLU A 64 8.31 8.96 -1.65
C GLU A 64 7.87 9.64 -2.96
N VAL A 65 8.82 10.07 -3.79
CA VAL A 65 8.51 10.63 -5.11
C VAL A 65 7.77 9.62 -5.99
N TRP A 66 8.22 8.36 -6.02
CA TRP A 66 7.57 7.32 -6.82
C TRP A 66 6.19 6.93 -6.26
N LEU A 67 6.01 6.94 -4.95
CA LEU A 67 4.70 6.76 -4.32
C LEU A 67 3.74 7.89 -4.68
N ASN A 68 4.23 9.12 -4.72
CA ASN A 68 3.46 10.28 -5.17
C ASN A 68 2.99 10.14 -6.63
N ASP A 69 3.86 9.62 -7.49
CA ASP A 69 3.49 9.32 -8.87
C ASP A 69 2.45 8.18 -8.97
N LEU A 70 2.52 7.18 -8.09
CA LEU A 70 1.47 6.17 -7.98
C LEU A 70 0.14 6.74 -7.47
N CYS A 71 0.16 7.74 -6.60
CA CYS A 71 -1.06 8.44 -6.18
C CYS A 71 -1.75 9.11 -7.38
N LYS A 72 -1.00 9.72 -8.29
CA LYS A 72 -1.54 10.29 -9.54
C LYS A 72 -2.12 9.21 -10.47
N VAL A 73 -1.44 8.05 -10.58
CA VAL A 73 -1.99 6.88 -11.32
C VAL A 73 -3.31 6.42 -10.71
N ARG A 74 -3.38 6.31 -9.38
CA ARG A 74 -4.61 5.95 -8.65
C ARG A 74 -5.75 6.91 -8.93
N GLU A 75 -5.50 8.20 -8.96
CA GLU A 75 -6.51 9.23 -9.22
C GLU A 75 -7.05 9.12 -10.64
N ASN A 76 -6.17 8.99 -11.63
CA ASN A 76 -6.57 8.77 -13.02
C ASN A 76 -7.42 7.49 -13.21
N LEU A 77 -7.12 6.43 -12.43
CA LEU A 77 -7.92 5.20 -12.44
C LEU A 77 -9.30 5.38 -11.81
N ARG A 78 -9.46 6.30 -10.85
CA ARG A 78 -10.78 6.62 -10.26
C ARG A 78 -11.72 7.23 -11.29
N ASP A 79 -11.22 8.09 -12.16
CA ASP A 79 -12.01 8.75 -13.19
C ASP A 79 -12.46 7.76 -14.27
N LEU A 80 -11.72 6.68 -14.49
CA LEU A 80 -12.09 5.61 -15.44
C LEU A 80 -13.11 4.61 -14.87
N GLY A 81 -13.24 4.51 -13.54
CA GLY A 81 -14.08 3.51 -12.86
C GLY A 81 -15.26 4.07 -12.07
N ALA A 82 -15.32 5.35 -11.87
CA ALA A 82 -16.35 5.99 -11.06
C ALA A 82 -17.36 6.73 -11.92
N GLY A 83 -18.46 6.08 -12.23
CA GLY A 83 -19.68 6.82 -12.45
C GLY A 83 -19.91 7.72 -11.22
N SER A 84 -19.85 9.03 -11.44
CA SER A 84 -20.07 10.14 -10.51
C SER A 84 -21.10 9.82 -9.44
N GLY A 85 -20.68 9.79 -8.20
CA GLY A 85 -21.58 9.62 -7.05
C GLY A 85 -20.87 9.95 -5.75
N THR A 86 -20.82 11.24 -5.44
CA THR A 86 -20.51 11.75 -4.11
C THR A 86 -21.52 11.21 -3.10
N SER A 87 -21.14 10.20 -2.32
CA SER A 87 -21.78 9.94 -1.04
C SER A 87 -20.87 9.16 -0.12
N GLU A 88 -20.39 9.81 0.90
CA GLU A 88 -19.53 9.30 1.98
C GLU A 88 -20.29 8.42 3.00
N ARG A 89 -21.45 7.91 2.67
CA ARG A 89 -22.25 7.11 3.61
C ARG A 89 -22.48 5.72 3.09
N ASN A 90 -21.94 4.75 3.85
CA ASN A 90 -22.16 3.30 3.83
C ASN A 90 -21.15 2.49 3.02
N SER A 91 -20.11 2.06 3.73
CA SER A 91 -19.10 1.10 3.31
C SER A 91 -19.59 -0.35 3.20
N VAL A 92 -20.88 -0.59 3.39
CA VAL A 92 -21.54 -1.88 3.11
C VAL A 92 -22.58 -1.64 2.05
N GLY A 93 -22.33 -2.03 0.82
CA GLY A 93 -23.46 -2.04 -0.07
C GLY A 93 -23.30 -1.58 -1.50
N ARG A 94 -22.19 -1.91 -2.14
CA ARG A 94 -22.17 -1.87 -3.61
C ARG A 94 -22.59 -3.19 -4.24
N ARG A 95 -23.31 -4.05 -3.53
CA ARG A 95 -23.84 -5.31 -4.07
C ARG A 95 -24.69 -5.15 -5.34
N ASN A 96 -25.22 -3.96 -5.59
CA ASN A 96 -26.07 -3.68 -6.75
C ASN A 96 -25.34 -2.99 -7.91
N GLN A 97 -24.02 -2.75 -7.80
CA GLN A 97 -23.24 -2.23 -8.92
C GLN A 97 -22.65 -3.37 -9.72
N HIS A 98 -22.65 -3.21 -11.05
CA HIS A 98 -21.98 -4.15 -11.93
C HIS A 98 -20.51 -4.30 -11.51
N PRO A 99 -19.96 -5.52 -11.39
CA PRO A 99 -18.56 -5.71 -11.03
C PRO A 99 -17.66 -5.02 -12.07
N PRO A 100 -16.59 -4.34 -11.62
CA PRO A 100 -15.61 -3.81 -12.54
C PRO A 100 -14.89 -4.96 -13.28
N GLN A 101 -14.25 -4.65 -14.39
CA GLN A 101 -13.40 -5.63 -15.05
C GLN A 101 -12.29 -6.10 -14.09
N TRP A 102 -12.13 -7.40 -13.92
CA TRP A 102 -11.23 -8.01 -12.95
C TRP A 102 -9.77 -7.52 -13.07
N GLU A 103 -9.22 -7.52 -14.28
CA GLU A 103 -7.83 -7.11 -14.53
C GLU A 103 -7.60 -5.63 -14.18
N THR A 104 -8.55 -4.77 -14.51
CA THR A 104 -8.50 -3.34 -14.16
C THR A 104 -8.60 -3.15 -12.65
N TRP A 105 -9.48 -3.91 -11.99
CA TRP A 105 -9.66 -3.82 -10.54
C TRP A 105 -8.41 -4.30 -9.80
N ILE A 106 -7.84 -5.46 -10.20
CA ILE A 106 -6.65 -6.02 -9.53
C ILE A 106 -5.44 -5.09 -9.68
N PHE A 107 -5.27 -4.46 -10.85
CA PHE A 107 -4.24 -3.45 -11.05
C PHE A 107 -4.45 -2.23 -10.13
N ALA A 108 -5.64 -1.67 -10.12
CA ALA A 108 -5.98 -0.52 -9.28
C ALA A 108 -5.82 -0.84 -7.78
N GLU A 109 -6.22 -2.04 -7.36
CA GLU A 109 -6.04 -2.49 -5.98
C GLU A 109 -4.57 -2.73 -5.64
N SER A 110 -3.77 -3.27 -6.57
CA SER A 110 -2.32 -3.41 -6.40
C SER A 110 -1.64 -2.05 -6.17
N VAL A 111 -2.04 -1.02 -6.91
CA VAL A 111 -1.55 0.36 -6.70
C VAL A 111 -1.91 0.85 -5.29
N ARG A 112 -3.18 0.71 -4.88
CA ARG A 112 -3.66 1.14 -3.55
C ARG A 112 -2.93 0.43 -2.41
N ARG A 113 -2.77 -0.89 -2.53
CA ARG A 113 -2.07 -1.72 -1.53
C ARG A 113 -0.59 -1.40 -1.44
N THR A 114 0.07 -1.16 -2.57
CA THR A 114 1.48 -0.74 -2.59
C THR A 114 1.67 0.59 -1.87
N ILE A 115 0.80 1.56 -2.13
CA ILE A 115 0.86 2.87 -1.47
C ILE A 115 0.69 2.74 0.04
N ILE A 116 -0.38 2.09 0.51
CA ILE A 116 -0.65 2.00 1.95
C ILE A 116 0.44 1.20 2.68
N MET A 117 0.95 0.12 2.06
CA MET A 117 1.98 -0.71 2.67
C MET A 117 3.31 0.04 2.79
N ALA A 118 3.74 0.73 1.74
CA ALA A 118 4.97 1.50 1.76
C ALA A 118 4.91 2.66 2.76
N HIS A 119 3.75 3.34 2.85
CA HIS A 119 3.53 4.37 3.85
C HIS A 119 3.60 3.84 5.27
N SER A 120 2.89 2.73 5.55
CA SER A 120 2.92 2.07 6.85
C SER A 120 4.34 1.74 7.27
N PHE A 121 5.12 1.20 6.33
CA PHE A 121 6.51 0.84 6.56
C PHE A 121 7.39 2.07 6.87
N LEU A 122 7.27 3.13 6.08
CA LEU A 122 8.06 4.36 6.31
C LEU A 122 7.71 5.01 7.66
N GLN A 123 6.43 5.07 8.02
CA GLN A 123 6.01 5.56 9.34
C GLN A 123 6.59 4.72 10.47
N LEU A 124 6.50 3.40 10.36
CA LEU A 124 7.06 2.50 11.36
C LEU A 124 8.57 2.69 11.49
N TYR A 125 9.28 2.83 10.37
CA TYR A 125 10.72 3.05 10.35
C TYR A 125 11.09 4.38 11.04
N GLU A 126 10.39 5.47 10.76
CA GLU A 126 10.62 6.76 11.43
C GLU A 126 10.29 6.71 12.94
N MET A 127 9.25 6.01 13.33
CA MET A 127 8.96 5.76 14.77
C MET A 127 10.09 4.99 15.44
N MET A 128 10.64 3.97 14.81
CA MET A 128 11.78 3.20 15.34
C MET A 128 13.03 4.07 15.49
N LYS A 129 13.30 4.97 14.56
CA LYS A 129 14.40 5.96 14.66
C LYS A 129 14.18 6.92 15.81
N GLY A 130 12.97 7.44 15.97
CA GLY A 130 12.61 8.37 17.05
C GLY A 130 12.74 7.75 18.45
N LEU A 131 12.43 6.48 18.61
CA LEU A 131 12.62 5.75 19.86
C LEU A 131 14.09 5.49 20.20
N GLY A 132 14.97 5.42 19.18
CA GLY A 132 16.41 5.24 19.35
C GLY A 132 17.19 6.54 19.58
N SER A 133 16.64 7.67 19.18
CA SER A 133 17.23 9.00 19.30
C SER A 133 16.46 9.77 20.37
N GLY A 134 16.96 9.83 21.58
CA GLY A 134 16.38 10.62 22.67
C GLY A 134 16.47 12.13 22.44
N SER A 135 16.04 12.61 21.30
CA SER A 135 16.06 14.03 20.92
C SER A 135 14.66 14.52 20.60
N SER A 136 14.06 15.12 21.59
CA SER A 136 13.02 16.13 21.43
C SER A 136 13.63 17.36 20.77
N ASN A 137 13.54 17.49 19.47
CA ASN A 137 13.63 18.77 18.78
C ASN A 137 12.62 18.79 17.64
N SER A 138 11.41 19.19 17.99
CA SER A 138 10.47 19.79 17.06
C SER A 138 11.00 21.18 16.70
N SER A 139 11.91 21.25 15.74
CA SER A 139 12.22 22.50 15.05
C SER A 139 11.31 22.59 13.83
N GLU A 140 10.55 23.67 13.84
CA GLU A 140 9.76 24.24 12.78
C GLU A 140 10.43 24.00 11.41
N ALA A 141 10.00 22.97 10.70
CA ALA A 141 10.31 22.78 9.29
C ALA A 141 9.17 23.39 8.50
N GLU A 142 9.55 24.43 7.76
CA GLU A 142 8.69 25.27 6.92
C GLU A 142 7.86 24.43 5.93
N ASP A 143 6.71 24.83 5.76
CA ASP A 143 5.47 24.75 5.01
C ASP A 143 5.49 24.21 3.55
N ASP A 144 6.48 23.45 3.11
CA ASP A 144 6.55 22.86 1.74
C ASP A 144 6.63 21.31 1.71
N ASP A 145 6.48 20.65 2.84
CA ASP A 145 6.49 19.18 2.94
C ASP A 145 5.07 18.60 3.07
N ARG A 146 4.11 19.13 2.30
CA ARG A 146 2.84 18.45 2.03
C ARG A 146 3.07 17.29 1.09
N GLY A 147 3.92 16.38 1.56
CA GLY A 147 4.17 15.12 0.90
C GLY A 147 2.97 14.20 1.01
N VAL A 148 3.13 13.04 0.51
CA VAL A 148 2.27 11.86 0.44
C VAL A 148 1.28 11.63 1.61
N TRP A 149 1.45 12.29 2.76
CA TRP A 149 0.63 12.21 3.97
C TRP A 149 -0.73 12.91 3.87
N ASP A 150 -0.91 13.82 2.92
CA ASP A 150 -2.16 14.57 2.72
C ASP A 150 -3.23 13.78 1.95
N TYR A 151 -2.88 12.59 1.44
CA TYR A 151 -3.81 11.79 0.66
C TYR A 151 -4.62 10.82 1.53
N THR A 152 -5.91 10.83 1.35
CA THR A 152 -6.79 9.78 1.87
C THR A 152 -6.53 8.49 1.09
N HIS A 153 -5.91 7.51 1.74
CA HIS A 153 -5.67 6.20 1.16
C HIS A 153 -6.87 5.30 1.38
N ARG A 154 -7.40 4.77 0.28
CA ARG A 154 -8.51 3.78 0.33
C ARG A 154 -8.05 2.51 -0.33
N TRP A 155 -8.33 1.39 0.29
CA TRP A 155 -8.07 0.06 -0.23
C TRP A 155 -9.20 -0.88 0.15
N THR A 156 -9.29 -2.03 -0.52
CA THR A 156 -10.38 -2.98 -0.32
C THR A 156 -9.90 -4.13 0.55
N LEU A 157 -10.56 -4.32 1.69
CA LEU A 157 -10.39 -5.50 2.53
C LEU A 157 -11.42 -6.52 2.11
N SER A 158 -10.99 -7.53 1.39
CA SER A 158 -11.76 -8.71 1.01
C SER A 158 -10.80 -9.74 0.42
N ARG A 159 -10.52 -10.77 1.21
CA ARG A 159 -9.71 -11.91 0.77
C ARG A 159 -10.27 -12.55 -0.49
N HIS A 160 -11.58 -12.71 -0.54
CA HIS A 160 -12.26 -13.36 -1.66
C HIS A 160 -12.12 -12.64 -2.99
N LEU A 161 -12.05 -11.30 -2.98
CA LEU A 161 -11.80 -10.50 -4.19
C LEU A 161 -10.33 -10.51 -4.55
N TRP A 162 -9.45 -10.37 -3.56
CA TRP A 162 -8.01 -10.27 -3.79
C TRP A 162 -7.40 -11.57 -4.29
N GLU A 163 -7.82 -12.70 -3.74
CA GLU A 163 -7.30 -14.03 -4.07
C GLU A 163 -8.01 -14.69 -5.27
N ALA A 164 -9.02 -14.04 -5.88
CA ALA A 164 -9.71 -14.55 -7.05
C ALA A 164 -8.73 -14.83 -8.21
N LYS A 165 -8.76 -16.04 -8.74
CA LYS A 165 -7.84 -16.51 -9.79
C LYS A 165 -8.37 -16.34 -11.21
N SER A 166 -9.61 -15.87 -11.33
CA SER A 166 -10.29 -15.68 -12.62
C SER A 166 -11.37 -14.61 -12.51
N SER A 167 -11.75 -14.03 -13.65
CA SER A 167 -12.86 -13.08 -13.71
C SER A 167 -14.17 -13.69 -13.19
N PHE A 168 -14.40 -14.98 -13.44
CA PHE A 168 -15.59 -15.68 -12.93
C PHE A 168 -15.61 -15.76 -11.41
N GLU A 169 -14.48 -16.13 -10.77
CA GLU A 169 -14.38 -16.16 -9.31
C GLU A 169 -14.53 -14.77 -8.71
N PHE A 170 -13.92 -13.77 -9.32
CA PHE A 170 -14.02 -12.37 -8.93
C PHE A 170 -15.47 -11.87 -8.98
N GLU A 171 -16.18 -12.11 -10.10
CA GLU A 171 -17.58 -11.69 -10.23
C GLU A 171 -18.49 -12.38 -9.22
N ARG A 172 -18.27 -13.67 -8.97
CA ARG A 172 -18.99 -14.42 -7.95
C ARG A 172 -18.73 -13.85 -6.56
N ALA A 173 -17.45 -13.64 -6.21
CA ALA A 173 -17.09 -13.06 -4.93
C ALA A 173 -17.66 -11.65 -4.76
N TRP A 174 -17.65 -10.83 -5.81
CA TRP A 174 -18.22 -9.48 -5.80
C TRP A 174 -19.72 -9.48 -5.45
N LYS A 175 -20.47 -10.44 -5.94
CA LYS A 175 -21.92 -10.56 -5.72
C LYS A 175 -22.27 -11.22 -4.38
N GLU A 176 -21.49 -12.21 -3.96
CA GLU A 176 -21.83 -13.10 -2.85
C GLU A 176 -21.13 -12.77 -1.54
N LYS A 177 -19.93 -12.17 -1.60
CA LYS A 177 -19.09 -11.93 -0.44
C LYS A 177 -19.06 -10.45 -0.03
N PRO A 178 -18.92 -10.17 1.27
CA PRO A 178 -18.72 -8.80 1.72
C PRO A 178 -17.35 -8.28 1.24
N HIS A 179 -17.27 -6.98 1.01
CA HIS A 179 -16.02 -6.27 0.79
C HIS A 179 -16.09 -4.91 1.48
N PHE A 180 -15.02 -4.56 2.18
CA PHE A 180 -14.95 -3.39 3.03
C PHE A 180 -13.97 -2.39 2.44
N ILE A 181 -14.39 -1.14 2.28
CA ILE A 181 -13.47 -0.06 1.88
C ILE A 181 -12.86 0.52 3.15
N ILE A 182 -11.59 0.26 3.33
CA ILE A 182 -10.82 0.81 4.45
C ILE A 182 -10.22 2.15 4.02
N THR A 183 -10.46 3.16 4.82
CA THR A 183 -9.89 4.49 4.63
C THR A 183 -8.76 4.67 5.63
N ASN A 184 -7.53 4.82 5.15
CA ASN A 184 -6.33 4.81 5.97
C ASN A 184 -6.30 3.55 6.87
N TYR A 185 -6.41 3.71 8.19
CA TYR A 185 -6.45 2.62 9.19
C TYR A 185 -7.79 2.57 9.95
N ALA A 186 -8.89 3.04 9.35
CA ALA A 186 -10.20 3.04 9.99
C ALA A 186 -10.87 1.66 9.91
N PHE A 187 -10.47 0.75 10.79
CA PHE A 187 -10.97 -0.63 10.83
C PHE A 187 -12.28 -0.81 11.61
N ASN A 188 -12.78 0.20 12.32
CA ASN A 188 -13.92 0.06 13.23
C ASN A 188 -15.14 -0.61 12.59
N HIS A 189 -15.49 -0.21 11.37
CA HIS A 189 -16.63 -0.79 10.67
C HIS A 189 -16.39 -2.25 10.29
N PHE A 190 -15.17 -2.59 9.85
CA PHE A 190 -14.77 -3.96 9.53
C PHE A 190 -14.82 -4.85 10.79
N LEU A 191 -14.24 -4.40 11.89
CA LEU A 191 -14.18 -5.17 13.13
C LEU A 191 -15.58 -5.48 13.69
N GLN A 192 -16.57 -4.63 13.44
CA GLN A 192 -17.96 -4.87 13.84
C GLN A 192 -18.70 -5.85 12.92
N ASN A 193 -18.47 -5.78 11.61
CA ASN A 193 -19.31 -6.44 10.60
C ASN A 193 -18.58 -7.50 9.76
N GLY A 194 -17.24 -7.51 9.77
CA GLY A 194 -16.42 -8.45 9.03
C GLY A 194 -16.20 -9.76 9.77
N ARG A 195 -15.65 -10.71 9.04
CA ARG A 195 -15.31 -12.05 9.54
C ARG A 195 -13.82 -12.32 9.34
N GLY A 196 -13.29 -13.33 10.05
CA GLY A 196 -11.92 -13.81 9.89
C GLY A 196 -11.61 -14.26 8.45
N ASP A 197 -12.57 -14.90 7.79
CA ASP A 197 -12.47 -15.33 6.39
C ASP A 197 -12.30 -14.18 5.37
N ASP A 198 -12.67 -12.96 5.75
CA ASP A 198 -12.51 -11.78 4.88
C ASP A 198 -11.07 -11.22 4.92
N VAL A 199 -10.28 -11.62 5.93
CA VAL A 199 -8.93 -11.08 6.19
C VAL A 199 -7.92 -11.73 5.25
N ASP A 200 -7.26 -10.93 4.41
CA ASP A 200 -6.11 -11.33 3.62
C ASP A 200 -4.79 -10.97 4.34
N GLU A 201 -3.66 -11.39 3.78
CA GLU A 201 -2.33 -11.18 4.38
C GLU A 201 -2.00 -9.70 4.67
N LEU A 202 -2.38 -8.77 3.77
CA LEU A 202 -2.17 -7.34 4.01
C LEU A 202 -3.02 -6.85 5.18
N ALA A 203 -4.30 -7.26 5.21
CA ALA A 203 -5.20 -6.91 6.29
C ALA A 203 -4.72 -7.45 7.63
N GLU A 204 -4.21 -8.68 7.68
CA GLU A 204 -3.62 -9.29 8.88
C GLU A 204 -2.43 -8.48 9.41
N ILE A 205 -1.51 -8.07 8.52
CA ILE A 205 -0.36 -7.23 8.90
C ILE A 205 -0.84 -5.89 9.47
N LEU A 206 -1.74 -5.19 8.77
CA LEU A 206 -2.20 -3.87 9.20
C LEU A 206 -3.08 -3.94 10.46
N LEU A 207 -3.90 -4.97 10.64
CA LEU A 207 -4.64 -5.23 11.87
C LEU A 207 -3.70 -5.53 13.04
N SER A 208 -2.63 -6.30 12.81
CA SER A 208 -1.64 -6.59 13.84
C SER A 208 -0.92 -5.34 14.33
N VAL A 209 -0.69 -4.36 13.44
CA VAL A 209 -0.17 -3.04 13.84
C VAL A 209 -1.23 -2.21 14.56
N TYR A 210 -2.49 -2.32 14.16
CA TYR A 210 -3.60 -1.52 14.70
C TYR A 210 -4.03 -1.95 16.11
N MET A 211 -4.18 -3.25 16.35
CA MET A 211 -4.76 -3.77 17.60
C MET A 211 -3.89 -4.83 18.31
N GLY A 212 -2.75 -5.19 17.75
CA GLY A 212 -1.87 -6.22 18.31
C GLY A 212 -2.01 -7.57 17.60
N VAL A 213 -0.95 -8.37 17.69
CA VAL A 213 -0.85 -9.67 16.99
C VAL A 213 -1.83 -10.69 17.57
N GLU A 214 -1.95 -10.75 18.90
CA GLU A 214 -2.79 -11.76 19.57
C GLU A 214 -4.27 -11.46 19.37
N GLU A 215 -4.68 -10.21 19.48
CA GLU A 215 -6.05 -9.76 19.22
C GLU A 215 -6.46 -9.99 17.76
N THR A 216 -5.51 -9.80 16.83
CA THR A 216 -5.76 -10.09 15.40
C THR A 216 -5.99 -11.58 15.16
N LYS A 217 -5.16 -12.45 15.74
CA LYS A 217 -5.33 -13.90 15.64
C LYS A 217 -6.65 -14.37 16.27
N GLU A 218 -6.98 -13.82 17.43
CA GLU A 218 -8.26 -14.12 18.10
C GLU A 218 -9.45 -13.72 17.23
N PHE A 219 -9.42 -12.51 16.64
CA PHE A 219 -10.46 -12.06 15.72
C PHE A 219 -10.62 -13.00 14.52
N ILE A 220 -9.51 -13.38 13.88
CA ILE A 220 -9.53 -14.27 12.72
C ILE A 220 -10.11 -15.64 13.10
N THR A 221 -9.71 -16.19 14.24
CA THR A 221 -10.13 -17.52 14.69
C THR A 221 -11.59 -17.54 15.18
N ALA A 222 -12.00 -16.53 15.94
CA ALA A 222 -13.34 -16.49 16.55
C ALA A 222 -14.46 -16.17 15.57
N LYS A 223 -14.15 -15.52 14.45
CA LYS A 223 -15.13 -15.09 13.43
C LYS A 223 -14.97 -15.79 12.07
N SER A 224 -14.24 -16.92 12.05
CA SER A 224 -14.11 -17.77 10.84
C SER A 224 -15.40 -18.55 10.56
#